data_cc58427545bf88983bc654de1bcddaeb
#
_entry.id   cc58427545bf88983bc654de1bcddaeb
#
_cell.length_a   1.000
_cell.length_b   1.000
_cell.length_c   1.000
_cell.angle_alpha   90.00
_cell.angle_beta   90.00
_cell.angle_gamma   90.00
#
_symmetry.space_group_name_H-M   'P 1'
#
loop_
_entity.id
_entity.type
_entity.pdbx_description
1 polymer ?
#
loop_
_entity_poly.entity_id
_entity_poly.type
_entity_poly.pdbx_seq_one_letter_code
_entity_poly.pdbx_strand_id
1 'polypeptide(L)'
;MEVLLATFTTLFSIVNPFGAMPVFLTLTAEDRAAERARTALRACVYMVAILSVAFFGGQYILNFFGINIQHLRIAGGILLMRSAFELLTPGANRDRVGPDALEESKHKDDISFTPLAMPMLSGPGSMAICIGLIRPTYVDKAMTVFGFALVALAAFIILLFSLRLTRVLGKPGMAAMARIMGFITLAIGVNFFATAIAALFPGLTR
;
A
#
# COMPACT_ATOMS: atom_id res chain seq x y z
N MET A 1 -14.17 14.63 -9.62
CA MET A 1 -14.13 13.27 -10.20
C MET A 1 -12.70 12.83 -10.47
N GLU A 2 -11.89 13.61 -11.16
CA GLU A 2 -10.48 13.30 -11.49
C GLU A 2 -9.61 13.02 -10.26
N VAL A 3 -9.70 13.85 -9.20
CA VAL A 3 -8.96 13.67 -7.95
C VAL A 3 -9.25 12.31 -7.31
N LEU A 4 -10.52 11.94 -7.26
CA LEU A 4 -10.96 10.66 -6.69
C LEU A 4 -10.40 9.48 -7.47
N LEU A 5 -10.54 9.51 -8.80
CA LEU A 5 -10.06 8.44 -9.68
C LEU A 5 -8.54 8.31 -9.62
N ALA A 6 -7.82 9.43 -9.70
CA ALA A 6 -6.36 9.45 -9.58
C ALA A 6 -5.88 8.92 -8.22
N THR A 7 -6.53 9.32 -7.12
CA THR A 7 -6.22 8.84 -5.78
C THR A 7 -6.47 7.33 -5.68
N PHE A 8 -7.63 6.87 -6.14
CA PHE A 8 -7.99 5.46 -6.12
C PHE A 8 -7.01 4.61 -6.92
N THR A 9 -6.77 4.94 -8.19
CA THR A 9 -5.90 4.14 -9.07
C THR A 9 -4.47 4.07 -8.56
N THR A 10 -3.91 5.21 -8.14
CA THR A 10 -2.55 5.25 -7.59
C THR A 10 -2.43 4.44 -6.32
N LEU A 11 -3.29 4.69 -5.33
CA LEU A 11 -3.22 3.99 -4.04
C LEU A 11 -3.59 2.51 -4.15
N PHE A 12 -4.57 2.15 -4.95
CA PHE A 12 -4.93 0.75 -5.16
C PHE A 12 -3.75 -0.08 -5.68
N SER A 13 -2.99 0.50 -6.62
CA SER A 13 -1.80 -0.16 -7.18
C SER A 13 -0.70 -0.34 -6.14
N ILE A 14 -0.51 0.64 -5.25
CA ILE A 14 0.56 0.63 -4.24
C ILE A 14 0.20 -0.21 -3.03
N VAL A 15 -1.02 -0.07 -2.51
CA VAL A 15 -1.59 -0.90 -1.44
C VAL A 15 -1.56 -2.36 -1.84
N ASN A 16 -1.81 -2.64 -3.12
CA ASN A 16 -1.68 -3.96 -3.74
C ASN A 16 -2.28 -5.10 -2.91
N PRO A 17 -3.60 -5.13 -2.75
CA PRO A 17 -4.25 -6.15 -1.93
C PRO A 17 -4.04 -7.58 -2.45
N PHE A 18 -3.78 -7.76 -3.76
CA PHE A 18 -3.44 -9.06 -4.33
C PHE A 18 -2.08 -9.57 -3.82
N GLY A 19 -1.11 -8.68 -3.67
CA GLY A 19 0.19 -9.03 -3.07
C GLY A 19 0.11 -9.33 -1.57
N ALA A 20 -0.90 -8.79 -0.88
CA ALA A 20 -1.14 -9.07 0.54
C ALA A 20 -1.88 -10.40 0.77
N MET A 21 -2.64 -10.91 -0.23
CA MET A 21 -3.47 -12.11 -0.07
C MET A 21 -2.73 -13.35 0.44
N PRO A 22 -1.56 -13.75 -0.09
CA PRO A 22 -0.87 -14.96 0.37
C PRO A 22 -0.55 -14.90 1.86
N VAL A 23 -0.04 -13.77 2.34
CA VAL A 23 0.29 -13.56 3.76
C VAL A 23 -0.97 -13.53 4.61
N PHE A 24 -2.00 -12.82 4.17
CA PHE A 24 -3.30 -12.81 4.83
C PHE A 24 -3.87 -14.21 5.02
N LEU A 25 -3.84 -15.05 3.97
CA LEU A 25 -4.31 -16.43 4.03
C LEU A 25 -3.47 -17.31 4.95
N THR A 26 -2.16 -17.08 5.00
CA THR A 26 -1.27 -17.82 5.93
C THR A 26 -1.57 -17.46 7.38
N LEU A 27 -1.73 -16.15 7.67
CA LEU A 27 -1.99 -15.67 9.02
C LEU A 27 -3.39 -16.02 9.55
N THR A 28 -4.36 -16.20 8.65
CA THR A 28 -5.75 -16.54 8.99
C THR A 28 -6.12 -17.97 8.62
N ALA A 29 -5.13 -18.87 8.50
CA ALA A 29 -5.37 -20.24 8.05
C ALA A 29 -6.29 -21.02 8.99
N GLU A 30 -6.15 -20.81 10.30
CA GLU A 30 -6.92 -21.47 11.35
C GLU A 30 -8.21 -20.72 11.73
N ASP A 31 -8.38 -19.47 11.22
CA ASP A 31 -9.52 -18.63 11.54
C ASP A 31 -10.81 -19.12 10.88
N ARG A 32 -11.92 -18.98 11.61
CA ARG A 32 -13.27 -19.14 11.04
C ARG A 32 -13.56 -18.01 10.04
N ALA A 33 -14.47 -18.25 9.12
CA ALA A 33 -14.83 -17.26 8.08
C ALA A 33 -15.21 -15.88 8.65
N ALA A 34 -15.92 -15.85 9.81
CA ALA A 34 -16.32 -14.62 10.47
C ALA A 34 -15.12 -13.88 11.11
N GLU A 35 -14.18 -14.61 11.71
CA GLU A 35 -12.95 -14.05 12.30
C GLU A 35 -12.07 -13.47 11.22
N ARG A 36 -11.84 -14.23 10.14
CA ARG A 36 -11.11 -13.77 8.95
C ARG A 36 -11.69 -12.50 8.35
N ALA A 37 -13.04 -12.43 8.21
CA ALA A 37 -13.70 -11.22 7.71
C ALA A 37 -13.49 -10.03 8.66
N ARG A 38 -13.52 -10.26 9.97
CA ARG A 38 -13.28 -9.22 10.99
C ARG A 38 -11.83 -8.72 10.93
N THR A 39 -10.87 -9.62 10.82
CA THR A 39 -9.44 -9.30 10.65
C THR A 39 -9.21 -8.46 9.40
N ALA A 40 -9.78 -8.86 8.25
CA ALA A 40 -9.69 -8.08 7.01
C ALA A 40 -10.30 -6.68 7.15
N LEU A 41 -11.48 -6.58 7.77
CA LEU A 41 -12.15 -5.29 7.99
C LEU A 41 -11.31 -4.37 8.88
N ARG A 42 -10.81 -4.87 10.02
CA ARG A 42 -9.96 -4.10 10.93
C ARG A 42 -8.68 -3.62 10.24
N ALA A 43 -8.00 -4.49 9.47
CA ALA A 43 -6.81 -4.13 8.72
C ALA A 43 -7.10 -2.99 7.72
N CYS A 44 -8.23 -3.06 7.00
CA CYS A 44 -8.64 -1.99 6.08
C CYS A 44 -8.99 -0.68 6.80
N VAL A 45 -9.63 -0.74 7.98
CA VAL A 45 -9.91 0.45 8.80
C VAL A 45 -8.61 1.09 9.30
N TYR A 46 -7.69 0.29 9.83
CA TYR A 46 -6.36 0.78 10.24
C TYR A 46 -5.59 1.38 9.07
N MET A 47 -5.65 0.76 7.88
CA MET A 47 -5.05 1.32 6.67
C MET A 47 -5.59 2.73 6.38
N VAL A 48 -6.92 2.93 6.39
CA VAL A 48 -7.51 4.26 6.17
C VAL A 48 -7.05 5.25 7.22
N ALA A 49 -7.00 4.85 8.49
CA ALA A 49 -6.54 5.70 9.57
C ALA A 49 -5.07 6.12 9.38
N ILE A 50 -4.18 5.16 9.09
CA ILE A 50 -2.75 5.42 8.85
C ILE A 50 -2.55 6.36 7.65
N LEU A 51 -3.21 6.09 6.53
CA LEU A 51 -3.09 6.92 5.33
C LEU A 51 -3.67 8.33 5.55
N SER A 52 -4.76 8.45 6.32
CA SER A 52 -5.34 9.74 6.69
C SER A 52 -4.41 10.53 7.61
N VAL A 53 -3.82 9.90 8.61
CA VAL A 53 -2.81 10.54 9.48
C VAL A 53 -1.60 10.99 8.67
N ALA A 54 -1.11 10.17 7.75
CA ALA A 54 -0.02 10.53 6.86
C ALA A 54 -0.41 11.72 5.94
N PHE A 55 -1.62 11.72 5.40
CA PHE A 55 -2.11 12.77 4.52
C PHE A 55 -2.26 14.13 5.22
N PHE A 56 -2.89 14.16 6.41
CA PHE A 56 -3.13 15.40 7.15
C PHE A 56 -1.91 15.84 7.98
N GLY A 57 -1.19 14.89 8.57
CA GLY A 57 -0.09 15.15 9.49
C GLY A 57 1.28 15.27 8.81
N GLY A 58 1.46 14.61 7.67
CA GLY A 58 2.76 14.47 7.04
C GLY A 58 3.43 15.78 6.64
N GLN A 59 2.65 16.76 6.16
CA GLN A 59 3.20 18.07 5.82
C GLN A 59 3.75 18.82 7.05
N TYR A 60 3.11 18.70 8.21
CA TYR A 60 3.61 19.28 9.45
C TYR A 60 4.93 18.63 9.88
N ILE A 61 5.03 17.30 9.73
CA ILE A 61 6.26 16.56 10.01
C ILE A 61 7.38 17.01 9.07
N LEU A 62 7.13 17.11 7.77
CA LEU A 62 8.12 17.58 6.80
C LEU A 62 8.63 18.98 7.14
N ASN A 63 7.72 19.90 7.47
CA ASN A 63 8.05 21.27 7.83
C ASN A 63 8.88 21.32 9.12
N PHE A 64 8.53 20.51 10.12
CA PHE A 64 9.25 20.42 11.40
C PHE A 64 10.71 19.97 11.20
N PHE A 65 10.94 18.99 10.31
CA PHE A 65 12.29 18.51 10.00
C PHE A 65 13.00 19.30 8.89
N GLY A 66 12.37 20.33 8.31
CA GLY A 66 12.92 21.07 7.17
C GLY A 66 13.10 20.25 5.89
N ILE A 67 12.34 19.17 5.74
CA ILE A 67 12.42 18.24 4.59
C ILE A 67 11.54 18.74 3.46
N ASN A 68 12.12 18.89 2.26
CA ASN A 68 11.34 19.20 1.06
C ASN A 68 10.53 17.99 0.60
N ILE A 69 9.31 18.23 0.13
CA ILE A 69 8.42 17.21 -0.43
C ILE A 69 9.06 16.39 -1.58
N GLN A 70 9.98 17.00 -2.34
CA GLN A 70 10.66 16.30 -3.42
C GLN A 70 11.63 15.24 -2.87
N HIS A 71 12.30 15.49 -1.75
CA HIS A 71 13.14 14.50 -1.08
C HIS A 71 12.31 13.31 -0.59
N LEU A 72 11.11 13.59 -0.04
CA LEU A 72 10.18 12.53 0.35
C LEU A 72 9.70 11.71 -0.85
N ARG A 73 9.42 12.36 -1.99
CA ARG A 73 9.03 11.67 -3.23
C ARG A 73 10.13 10.76 -3.76
N ILE A 74 11.39 11.21 -3.69
CA ILE A 74 12.54 10.36 -4.05
C ILE A 74 12.61 9.15 -3.14
N ALA A 75 12.58 9.35 -1.81
CA ALA A 75 12.62 8.27 -0.84
C ALA A 75 11.45 7.29 -1.01
N GLY A 76 10.23 7.81 -1.14
CA GLY A 76 9.02 7.02 -1.41
C GLY A 76 9.11 6.24 -2.72
N GLY A 77 9.62 6.86 -3.79
CA GLY A 77 9.86 6.20 -5.07
C GLY A 77 10.83 5.03 -4.96
N ILE A 78 11.94 5.20 -4.24
CA ILE A 78 12.92 4.13 -3.97
C ILE A 78 12.28 2.98 -3.19
N LEU A 79 11.51 3.27 -2.15
CA LEU A 79 10.81 2.27 -1.35
C LEU A 79 9.76 1.50 -2.17
N LEU A 80 9.04 2.20 -3.06
CA LEU A 80 8.09 1.56 -3.99
C LEU A 80 8.80 0.66 -4.98
N MET A 81 9.93 1.11 -5.57
CA MET A 81 10.72 0.27 -6.47
C MET A 81 11.23 -0.99 -5.77
N ARG A 82 11.74 -0.88 -4.54
CA ARG A 82 12.16 -2.03 -3.73
C ARG A 82 11.01 -3.01 -3.54
N SER A 83 9.86 -2.53 -3.06
CA SER A 83 8.66 -3.36 -2.85
C SER A 83 8.17 -4.02 -4.15
N ALA A 84 8.28 -3.31 -5.28
CA ALA A 84 7.93 -3.83 -6.59
C ALA A 84 8.88 -4.96 -7.04
N PHE A 85 10.19 -4.81 -6.84
CA PHE A 85 11.16 -5.87 -7.14
C PHE A 85 10.91 -7.14 -6.33
N GLU A 86 10.52 -7.02 -5.07
CA GLU A 86 10.11 -8.16 -4.25
C GLU A 86 8.91 -8.91 -4.85
N LEU A 87 7.95 -8.19 -5.47
CA LEU A 87 6.80 -8.81 -6.16
C LEU A 87 7.16 -9.47 -7.49
N LEU A 88 8.15 -8.92 -8.19
CA LEU A 88 8.60 -9.41 -9.50
C LEU A 88 9.52 -10.63 -9.36
N THR A 89 10.24 -10.76 -8.26
CA THR A 89 11.20 -11.83 -8.02
C THR A 89 10.48 -13.12 -7.58
N PRO A 90 10.71 -14.25 -8.27
CA PRO A 90 10.14 -15.53 -7.87
C PRO A 90 10.58 -15.95 -6.46
N GLY A 91 9.62 -16.22 -5.57
CA GLY A 91 9.91 -16.69 -4.22
C GLY A 91 10.00 -15.61 -3.14
N ALA A 92 10.20 -14.36 -3.49
CA ALA A 92 10.34 -13.23 -2.54
C ALA A 92 9.06 -12.88 -1.75
N ASN A 93 7.90 -13.42 -2.13
CA ASN A 93 6.65 -13.24 -1.37
C ASN A 93 6.70 -13.77 0.08
N ARG A 94 7.70 -14.63 0.40
CA ARG A 94 7.91 -15.13 1.77
C ARG A 94 8.67 -14.13 2.64
N ASP A 95 9.42 -13.22 2.03
CA ASP A 95 10.32 -12.29 2.75
C ASP A 95 9.66 -10.93 3.05
N ARG A 96 8.43 -10.70 2.57
CA ARG A 96 7.67 -9.45 2.85
C ARG A 96 7.33 -9.25 4.32
N VAL A 97 7.13 -10.34 5.00
CA VAL A 97 7.04 -10.38 6.46
C VAL A 97 8.13 -11.35 6.88
N GLY A 98 9.19 -10.86 7.49
CA GLY A 98 10.31 -11.69 7.93
C GLY A 98 9.82 -12.90 8.72
N PRO A 99 10.57 -14.03 8.71
CA PRO A 99 10.20 -15.22 9.46
C PRO A 99 9.87 -14.91 10.93
N ASP A 100 10.66 -14.03 11.54
CA ASP A 100 10.48 -13.59 12.93
C ASP A 100 9.16 -12.85 13.15
N ALA A 101 8.77 -11.97 12.21
CA ALA A 101 7.52 -11.24 12.29
C ALA A 101 6.29 -12.13 12.00
N LEU A 102 6.44 -13.19 11.20
CA LEU A 102 5.42 -14.22 11.02
C LEU A 102 5.27 -15.09 12.26
N GLU A 103 6.38 -15.49 12.91
CA GLU A 103 6.33 -16.23 14.17
C GLU A 103 5.77 -15.39 15.30
N GLU A 104 6.22 -14.14 15.43
CA GLU A 104 5.69 -13.18 16.40
C GLU A 104 4.19 -12.90 16.19
N SER A 105 3.72 -12.89 14.95
CA SER A 105 2.29 -12.68 14.64
C SER A 105 1.41 -13.84 15.03
N LYS A 106 1.92 -15.08 15.07
CA LYS A 106 1.19 -16.27 15.56
C LYS A 106 0.88 -16.21 17.06
N HIS A 107 1.64 -15.41 17.79
CA HIS A 107 1.46 -15.20 19.24
C HIS A 107 0.73 -13.89 19.58
N LYS A 108 0.29 -13.11 18.57
CA LYS A 108 -0.45 -11.86 18.77
C LYS A 108 -1.95 -12.10 18.67
N ASP A 109 -2.69 -11.56 19.63
CA ASP A 109 -4.17 -11.58 19.65
C ASP A 109 -4.79 -10.77 18.49
N ASP A 110 -4.07 -9.82 17.89
CA ASP A 110 -4.55 -8.98 16.78
C ASP A 110 -3.48 -8.79 15.69
N ILE A 111 -3.62 -9.56 14.61
CA ILE A 111 -2.79 -9.48 13.40
C ILE A 111 -3.27 -8.40 12.41
N SER A 112 -4.38 -7.73 12.71
CA SER A 112 -5.00 -6.77 11.78
C SER A 112 -4.16 -5.51 11.63
N PHE A 113 -3.52 -5.04 12.72
CA PHE A 113 -2.64 -3.87 12.66
C PHE A 113 -1.28 -4.25 12.12
N THR A 114 -0.58 -5.16 12.80
CA THR A 114 0.73 -5.68 12.39
C THR A 114 0.64 -7.19 12.24
N PRO A 115 0.96 -7.74 11.06
CA PRO A 115 1.60 -7.10 9.91
C PRO A 115 0.65 -6.59 8.81
N LEU A 116 -0.67 -6.79 8.90
CA LEU A 116 -1.58 -6.59 7.77
C LEU A 116 -1.78 -5.11 7.38
N ALA A 117 -2.24 -4.26 8.32
CA ALA A 117 -2.38 -2.84 8.01
C ALA A 117 -1.00 -2.21 7.80
N MET A 118 -0.06 -2.46 8.70
CA MET A 118 1.29 -1.96 8.65
C MET A 118 2.30 -3.11 8.83
N PRO A 119 3.24 -3.34 7.91
CA PRO A 119 3.58 -2.51 6.74
C PRO A 119 2.88 -2.90 5.42
N MET A 120 2.01 -3.93 5.38
CA MET A 120 1.59 -4.54 4.12
C MET A 120 0.66 -3.67 3.27
N LEU A 121 -0.44 -3.16 3.87
CA LEU A 121 -1.41 -2.32 3.15
C LEU A 121 -1.03 -0.83 3.20
N SER A 122 -0.42 -0.37 4.30
CA SER A 122 -0.01 1.03 4.49
C SER A 122 1.50 1.11 4.71
N GLY A 123 2.27 0.58 3.77
CA GLY A 123 3.72 0.64 3.84
C GLY A 123 4.29 2.06 3.71
N PRO A 124 5.60 2.24 3.99
CA PRO A 124 6.26 3.56 3.92
C PRO A 124 6.09 4.23 2.55
N GLY A 125 6.04 3.46 1.46
CA GLY A 125 5.81 3.99 0.11
C GLY A 125 4.42 4.61 -0.06
N SER A 126 3.35 3.95 0.41
CA SER A 126 1.99 4.50 0.37
C SER A 126 1.83 5.72 1.27
N MET A 127 2.47 5.73 2.46
CA MET A 127 2.51 6.91 3.32
C MET A 127 3.21 8.09 2.65
N ALA A 128 4.38 7.88 2.04
CA ALA A 128 5.11 8.94 1.33
C ALA A 128 4.28 9.56 0.20
N ILE A 129 3.50 8.75 -0.52
CA ILE A 129 2.56 9.25 -1.53
C ILE A 129 1.45 10.07 -0.89
N CYS A 130 0.81 9.59 0.19
CA CYS A 130 -0.24 10.32 0.87
C CYS A 130 0.24 11.69 1.36
N ILE A 131 1.43 11.78 1.94
CA ILE A 131 2.06 13.03 2.34
C ILE A 131 2.28 13.95 1.12
N GLY A 132 2.63 13.36 -0.02
CA GLY A 132 2.84 14.07 -1.29
C GLY A 132 1.56 14.54 -1.99
N LEU A 133 0.39 14.09 -1.56
CA LEU A 133 -0.91 14.51 -2.11
C LEU A 133 -1.34 15.87 -1.54
N ILE A 134 -0.64 16.94 -1.93
CA ILE A 134 -1.02 18.30 -1.53
C ILE A 134 -2.33 18.67 -2.21
N ARG A 135 -3.35 18.97 -1.42
CA ARG A 135 -4.67 19.38 -1.90
C ARG A 135 -5.06 20.73 -1.29
N PRO A 136 -5.20 21.79 -2.10
CA PRO A 136 -5.49 23.13 -1.59
C PRO A 136 -6.93 23.26 -1.09
N THR A 137 -7.88 22.61 -1.74
CA THR A 137 -9.30 22.76 -1.48
C THR A 137 -9.83 21.72 -0.49
N TYR A 138 -10.76 22.10 0.38
CA TYR A 138 -11.42 21.16 1.30
C TYR A 138 -12.17 20.04 0.56
N VAL A 139 -12.76 20.36 -0.59
CA VAL A 139 -13.44 19.37 -1.46
C VAL A 139 -12.45 18.32 -1.95
N ASP A 140 -11.25 18.73 -2.40
CA ASP A 140 -10.23 17.78 -2.86
C ASP A 140 -9.69 16.91 -1.73
N LYS A 141 -9.56 17.49 -0.51
CA LYS A 141 -9.19 16.71 0.68
C LYS A 141 -10.24 15.65 1.01
N ALA A 142 -11.52 16.03 0.99
CA ALA A 142 -12.62 15.10 1.21
C ALA A 142 -12.66 13.99 0.13
N MET A 143 -12.48 14.37 -1.15
CA MET A 143 -12.39 13.41 -2.26
C MET A 143 -11.20 12.45 -2.12
N THR A 144 -10.07 12.93 -1.60
CA THR A 144 -8.90 12.09 -1.34
C THR A 144 -9.17 11.07 -0.23
N VAL A 145 -9.75 11.50 0.89
CA VAL A 145 -10.14 10.59 2.00
C VAL A 145 -11.20 9.59 1.55
N PHE A 146 -12.16 10.03 0.75
CA PHE A 146 -13.14 9.12 0.14
C PHE A 146 -12.46 8.10 -0.79
N GLY A 147 -11.41 8.52 -1.53
CA GLY A 147 -10.55 7.64 -2.31
C GLY A 147 -9.88 6.56 -1.44
N PHE A 148 -9.38 6.91 -0.23
CA PHE A 148 -8.84 5.93 0.72
C PHE A 148 -9.90 4.91 1.14
N ALA A 149 -11.12 5.37 1.41
CA ALA A 149 -12.22 4.48 1.77
C ALA A 149 -12.60 3.52 0.63
N LEU A 150 -12.57 4.00 -0.62
CA LEU A 150 -12.81 3.14 -1.79
C LEU A 150 -11.70 2.10 -2.00
N VAL A 151 -10.43 2.49 -1.80
CA VAL A 151 -9.30 1.53 -1.83
C VAL A 151 -9.45 0.50 -0.72
N ALA A 152 -9.83 0.92 0.48
CA ALA A 152 -10.07 0.03 1.61
C ALA A 152 -11.22 -0.95 1.33
N LEU A 153 -12.32 -0.47 0.74
CA LEU A 153 -13.44 -1.31 0.34
C LEU A 153 -13.01 -2.35 -0.70
N ALA A 154 -12.26 -1.93 -1.71
CA ALA A 154 -11.73 -2.84 -2.73
C ALA A 154 -10.77 -3.88 -2.12
N ALA A 155 -9.86 -3.45 -1.25
CA ALA A 155 -8.95 -4.33 -0.52
C ALA A 155 -9.71 -5.32 0.37
N PHE A 156 -10.70 -4.85 1.11
CA PHE A 156 -11.57 -5.70 1.94
C PHE A 156 -12.27 -6.77 1.10
N ILE A 157 -12.88 -6.41 -0.03
CA ILE A 157 -13.54 -7.35 -0.92
C ILE A 157 -12.53 -8.40 -1.43
N ILE A 158 -11.36 -7.99 -1.88
CA ILE A 158 -10.32 -8.89 -2.37
C ILE A 158 -9.85 -9.85 -1.28
N LEU A 159 -9.59 -9.35 -0.07
CA LEU A 159 -9.19 -10.18 1.07
C LEU A 159 -10.31 -11.11 1.52
N LEU A 160 -11.55 -10.66 1.53
CA LEU A 160 -12.71 -11.48 1.88
C LEU A 160 -12.88 -12.67 0.92
N PHE A 161 -12.70 -12.42 -0.37
CA PHE A 161 -12.81 -13.45 -1.41
C PHE A 161 -11.47 -14.15 -1.71
N SER A 162 -10.43 -13.92 -0.94
CA SER A 162 -9.07 -14.43 -1.16
C SER A 162 -9.01 -15.96 -1.36
N LEU A 163 -9.74 -16.72 -0.53
CA LEU A 163 -9.81 -18.20 -0.68
C LEU A 163 -10.41 -18.62 -2.03
N ARG A 164 -11.47 -17.94 -2.47
CA ARG A 164 -12.11 -18.26 -3.76
C ARG A 164 -11.19 -17.87 -4.91
N LEU A 165 -10.60 -16.68 -4.83
CA LEU A 165 -9.65 -16.21 -5.83
C LEU A 165 -8.45 -17.15 -5.96
N THR A 166 -7.89 -17.60 -4.85
CA THR A 166 -6.77 -18.54 -4.86
C THR A 166 -7.15 -19.90 -5.46
N ARG A 167 -8.38 -20.37 -5.23
CA ARG A 167 -8.88 -21.61 -5.87
C ARG A 167 -9.04 -21.47 -7.39
N VAL A 168 -9.57 -20.33 -7.85
CA VAL A 168 -9.82 -20.08 -9.28
C VAL A 168 -8.52 -19.80 -10.03
N LEU A 169 -7.68 -18.95 -9.52
CA LEU A 169 -6.43 -18.52 -10.16
C LEU A 169 -5.30 -19.53 -9.99
N GLY A 170 -5.35 -20.34 -8.94
CA GLY A 170 -4.26 -21.23 -8.57
C GLY A 170 -2.96 -20.48 -8.19
N LYS A 171 -1.92 -21.24 -7.85
CA LYS A 171 -0.60 -20.66 -7.54
C LYS A 171 0.00 -19.85 -8.71
N PRO A 172 -0.07 -20.32 -9.98
CA PRO A 172 0.46 -19.57 -11.12
C PRO A 172 -0.30 -18.25 -11.37
N GLY A 173 -1.62 -18.25 -11.28
CA GLY A 173 -2.44 -17.06 -11.50
C GLY A 173 -2.20 -16.01 -10.42
N MET A 174 -2.07 -16.42 -9.17
CA MET A 174 -1.70 -15.52 -8.05
C MET A 174 -0.33 -14.88 -8.27
N ALA A 175 0.66 -15.68 -8.71
CA ALA A 175 1.98 -15.17 -9.04
C ALA A 175 1.95 -14.17 -10.21
N ALA A 176 1.14 -14.45 -11.23
CA ALA A 176 0.96 -13.54 -12.36
C ALA A 176 0.34 -12.20 -11.93
N MET A 177 -0.72 -12.23 -11.11
CA MET A 177 -1.34 -11.02 -10.56
C MET A 177 -0.35 -10.20 -9.72
N ALA A 178 0.42 -10.86 -8.85
CA ALA A 178 1.44 -10.19 -8.05
C ALA A 178 2.50 -9.51 -8.93
N ARG A 179 2.93 -10.15 -10.01
CA ARG A 179 3.91 -9.58 -10.96
C ARG A 179 3.33 -8.39 -11.73
N ILE A 180 2.08 -8.48 -12.20
CA ILE A 180 1.42 -7.36 -12.89
C ILE A 180 1.34 -6.16 -11.95
N MET A 181 0.88 -6.35 -10.71
CA MET A 181 0.83 -5.28 -9.71
C MET A 181 2.22 -4.77 -9.35
N GLY A 182 3.21 -5.66 -9.25
CA GLY A 182 4.62 -5.30 -9.04
C GLY A 182 5.14 -4.39 -10.15
N PHE A 183 4.87 -4.72 -11.41
CA PHE A 183 5.29 -3.89 -12.55
C PHE A 183 4.63 -2.51 -12.54
N ILE A 184 3.33 -2.42 -12.24
CA ILE A 184 2.62 -1.15 -12.11
C ILE A 184 3.20 -0.32 -10.94
N THR A 185 3.45 -0.95 -9.80
CA THR A 185 4.06 -0.29 -8.63
C THR A 185 5.47 0.21 -8.95
N LEU A 186 6.26 -0.57 -9.71
CA LEU A 186 7.58 -0.16 -10.18
C LEU A 186 7.49 1.10 -11.06
N ALA A 187 6.59 1.11 -12.02
CA ALA A 187 6.38 2.27 -12.90
C ALA A 187 5.97 3.53 -12.12
N ILE A 188 5.10 3.37 -11.10
CA ILE A 188 4.72 4.47 -10.21
C ILE A 188 5.94 4.95 -9.40
N GLY A 189 6.74 4.05 -8.84
CA GLY A 189 7.96 4.38 -8.11
C GLY A 189 8.97 5.16 -8.95
N VAL A 190 9.20 4.71 -10.18
CA VAL A 190 10.06 5.40 -11.17
C VAL A 190 9.50 6.79 -11.51
N ASN A 191 8.19 6.92 -11.72
CA ASN A 191 7.55 8.21 -12.00
C ASN A 191 7.72 9.18 -10.83
N PHE A 192 7.53 8.73 -9.59
CA PHE A 192 7.75 9.55 -8.38
C PHE A 192 9.19 10.03 -8.26
N PHE A 193 10.15 9.13 -8.51
CA PHE A 193 11.56 9.45 -8.50
C PHE A 193 11.92 10.47 -9.60
N ALA A 194 11.53 10.19 -10.84
CA ALA A 194 11.86 11.02 -12.00
C ALA A 194 11.26 12.43 -11.91
N THR A 195 9.98 12.54 -11.53
CA THR A 195 9.31 13.83 -11.38
C THR A 195 9.91 14.67 -10.26
N ALA A 196 10.35 14.05 -9.17
CA ALA A 196 11.00 14.75 -8.08
C ALA A 196 12.41 15.25 -8.46
N ILE A 197 13.19 14.45 -9.19
CA ILE A 197 14.50 14.87 -9.74
C ILE A 197 14.31 16.04 -10.71
N ALA A 198 13.36 15.94 -11.64
CA ALA A 198 13.06 17.02 -12.58
C ALA A 198 12.69 18.34 -11.87
N ALA A 199 11.94 18.25 -10.77
CA ALA A 199 11.56 19.41 -9.97
C ALA A 199 12.74 20.02 -9.17
N LEU A 200 13.69 19.22 -8.73
CA LEU A 200 14.89 19.70 -8.02
C LEU A 200 15.95 20.27 -8.96
N PHE A 201 16.03 19.75 -10.19
CA PHE A 201 17.01 20.12 -11.20
C PHE A 201 16.35 20.54 -12.53
N PRO A 202 15.73 21.73 -12.59
CA PRO A 202 15.01 22.18 -13.80
C PRO A 202 15.90 22.27 -15.07
N GLY A 203 17.21 22.32 -14.88
CA GLY A 203 18.18 22.35 -15.99
C GLY A 203 18.38 21.02 -16.72
N LEU A 204 17.96 19.90 -16.14
CA LEU A 204 18.06 18.55 -16.75
C LEU A 204 16.92 18.24 -17.74
N THR A 205 15.87 19.05 -17.74
CA THR A 205 14.64 18.83 -18.55
C THR A 205 14.50 19.78 -19.73
N ARG A 206 15.59 20.52 -20.07
CA ARG A 206 15.66 21.38 -21.25
C ARG A 206 16.36 20.70 -22.41
#